data_1ff4ba5cf4ecbc35d67629243b55a82d
#
_entry.id   1ff4ba5cf4ecbc35d67629243b55a82d
#
_cell.length_a   1.000
_cell.length_b   1.000
_cell.length_c   1.000
_cell.angle_alpha   90.00
_cell.angle_beta   90.00
_cell.angle_gamma   90.00
#
_symmetry.space_group_name_H-M   'P 1'
#
loop_
_entity.id
_entity.type
_entity.pdbx_description
1 polymer ?
#
loop_
_entity_poly.entity_id
_entity_poly.type
_entity_poly.pdbx_seq_one_letter_code
_entity_poly.pdbx_strand_id
1 'polypeptide(L)'
;MNIVFCTSPFQVLVAREVAKATGEKFFGIYLKMSNDNRQKIYADKMKGFCEDTLFIDDIEWHSELRERLANVKIDKFYLASLDNPIAHSIFNPSFMRLFTFDDGSTSIIAPNMYTRYTDRVVGPNEITLEKVINLSQGHYTIFDTNTVFSTEKLIKIPFDTKPNNFARATNGKRVKVFIGQALGNYIDKKDIKITEKLTQKALERLGDVLYYAHPRVSVNVENVETVQVDKCFEEEIYDLLSNYENVEVYGFYSTSLFLVKDIPGVSVHCFRTFLTTNEVEILRNYGIESMDLPLSDAEVDIIMPVYNREKTVANAIESVLNQTHKNFRLIIVDDGSLDGTEEVCRKYLNDERVVYHKVLHGGISRALNIGISLATAKYIARQESDDEWMPWHLDFLLNELELNDKLDIIGSKVDTDKDKLQGGIKRSNFNNLSGEELWFQLAYKNMFNHSTVIYRKSAVMEAGGYDPEYDGFEDWHLWARMVTKDNAMLVNTLTAYYGLPEEDNRGMIFRRRLAKSRGLRLEDVLE
;
A
#
# COMPACT_ATOMS: atom_id res chain seq x y z
N MET A 1 33.42 23.70 -9.79
CA MET A 1 32.87 22.49 -10.43
C MET A 1 31.56 22.12 -9.75
N ASN A 2 30.58 21.65 -10.50
CA ASN A 2 29.30 21.16 -9.94
C ASN A 2 29.28 19.63 -9.99
N ILE A 3 28.70 19.00 -8.97
CA ILE A 3 28.56 17.55 -8.93
C ILE A 3 27.09 17.19 -9.14
N VAL A 4 26.82 16.17 -9.95
CA VAL A 4 25.51 15.50 -10.01
C VAL A 4 25.65 14.05 -9.59
N PHE A 5 24.84 13.63 -8.62
CA PHE A 5 24.87 12.30 -8.03
C PHE A 5 23.58 11.52 -8.36
N CYS A 6 23.75 10.38 -9.02
CA CYS A 6 22.66 9.50 -9.46
C CYS A 6 22.84 8.08 -8.93
N THR A 7 21.75 7.39 -8.67
CA THR A 7 21.69 5.99 -8.20
C THR A 7 20.79 5.11 -9.05
N SER A 8 20.10 5.70 -10.03
CA SER A 8 19.19 4.97 -10.90
C SER A 8 19.21 5.49 -12.32
N PRO A 9 18.87 4.66 -13.32
CA PRO A 9 18.69 5.07 -14.71
C PRO A 9 17.74 6.27 -14.88
N PHE A 10 16.62 6.29 -14.17
CA PHE A 10 15.65 7.38 -14.21
C PHE A 10 16.26 8.72 -13.78
N GLN A 11 17.02 8.71 -12.67
CA GLN A 11 17.69 9.91 -12.17
C GLN A 11 18.65 10.50 -13.21
N VAL A 12 19.30 9.68 -14.03
CA VAL A 12 20.17 10.16 -15.12
C VAL A 12 19.38 10.90 -16.20
N LEU A 13 18.15 10.42 -16.52
CA LEU A 13 17.28 11.12 -17.46
C LEU A 13 16.86 12.50 -16.91
N VAL A 14 16.49 12.58 -15.64
CA VAL A 14 16.16 13.87 -15.01
C VAL A 14 17.38 14.78 -14.91
N ALA A 15 18.54 14.25 -14.51
CA ALA A 15 19.79 15.01 -14.40
C ALA A 15 20.22 15.60 -15.76
N ARG A 16 19.98 14.89 -16.87
CA ARG A 16 20.19 15.41 -18.22
C ARG A 16 19.33 16.64 -18.50
N GLU A 17 18.08 16.63 -18.09
CA GLU A 17 17.19 17.78 -18.26
C GLU A 17 17.58 18.94 -17.32
N VAL A 18 18.06 18.64 -16.10
CA VAL A 18 18.67 19.67 -15.22
C VAL A 18 19.88 20.32 -15.90
N ALA A 19 20.76 19.52 -16.50
CA ALA A 19 21.93 20.05 -17.21
C ALA A 19 21.54 20.96 -18.39
N LYS A 20 20.51 20.57 -19.17
CA LYS A 20 19.98 21.41 -20.26
C LYS A 20 19.37 22.71 -19.72
N ALA A 21 18.59 22.66 -18.64
CA ALA A 21 17.90 23.80 -18.05
C ALA A 21 18.88 24.81 -17.41
N THR A 22 19.96 24.33 -16.80
CA THR A 22 20.96 25.19 -16.13
C THR A 22 22.07 25.67 -17.05
N GLY A 23 22.36 24.94 -18.13
CA GLY A 23 23.56 25.14 -18.97
C GLY A 23 24.87 24.88 -18.23
N GLU A 24 24.81 24.26 -17.06
CA GLU A 24 25.98 24.02 -16.21
C GLU A 24 26.73 22.76 -16.65
N LYS A 25 28.01 22.73 -16.33
CA LYS A 25 28.88 21.57 -16.52
C LYS A 25 29.03 20.81 -15.21
N PHE A 26 28.99 19.48 -15.30
CA PHE A 26 28.98 18.60 -14.14
C PHE A 26 30.15 17.62 -14.14
N PHE A 27 30.57 17.24 -12.94
CA PHE A 27 31.20 15.96 -12.67
C PHE A 27 30.11 14.99 -12.26
N GLY A 28 29.91 13.92 -13.01
CA GLY A 28 28.88 12.92 -12.79
C GLY A 28 29.34 11.79 -11.87
N ILE A 29 28.60 11.54 -10.80
CA ILE A 29 28.81 10.35 -9.95
C ILE A 29 27.61 9.44 -10.10
N TYR A 30 27.83 8.19 -10.51
CA TYR A 30 26.82 7.16 -10.56
C TYR A 30 27.13 6.04 -9.58
N LEU A 31 26.28 5.86 -8.56
CA LEU A 31 26.38 4.77 -7.59
C LEU A 31 25.50 3.60 -8.04
N LYS A 32 26.08 2.43 -8.26
CA LYS A 32 25.39 1.20 -8.61
C LYS A 32 24.57 0.69 -7.41
N MET A 33 23.27 0.51 -7.60
CA MET A 33 22.35 0.02 -6.56
C MET A 33 21.80 -1.38 -6.83
N SER A 34 22.06 -1.95 -8.01
CA SER A 34 21.61 -3.30 -8.39
C SER A 34 22.50 -3.90 -9.47
N ASN A 35 22.37 -5.21 -9.72
CA ASN A 35 23.09 -5.91 -10.78
C ASN A 35 22.42 -5.83 -12.16
N ASP A 36 21.53 -4.90 -12.36
CA ASP A 36 20.87 -4.63 -13.64
C ASP A 36 21.86 -3.99 -14.62
N ASN A 37 21.95 -4.50 -15.84
CA ASN A 37 22.84 -4.01 -16.90
C ASN A 37 22.63 -2.53 -17.23
N ARG A 38 21.41 -2.02 -17.07
CA ARG A 38 21.08 -0.61 -17.28
C ARG A 38 21.89 0.35 -16.40
N GLN A 39 22.34 -0.10 -15.21
CA GLN A 39 23.16 0.73 -14.31
C GLN A 39 24.40 1.27 -15.04
N LYS A 40 25.14 0.41 -15.73
CA LYS A 40 26.33 0.80 -16.48
C LYS A 40 26.01 1.63 -17.73
N ILE A 41 24.97 1.24 -18.46
CA ILE A 41 24.54 1.95 -19.68
C ILE A 41 24.17 3.40 -19.35
N TYR A 42 23.43 3.64 -18.26
CA TYR A 42 23.03 4.99 -17.88
C TYR A 42 24.15 5.80 -17.22
N ALA A 43 25.05 5.15 -16.49
CA ALA A 43 26.28 5.80 -16.07
C ALA A 43 27.09 6.31 -17.27
N ASP A 44 27.20 5.52 -18.34
CA ASP A 44 27.88 5.95 -19.58
C ASP A 44 27.10 7.06 -20.32
N LYS A 45 25.75 7.09 -20.27
CA LYS A 45 24.94 8.19 -20.82
C LYS A 45 25.23 9.54 -20.14
N MET A 46 25.70 9.56 -18.88
CA MET A 46 26.10 10.79 -18.19
C MET A 46 27.25 11.51 -18.90
N LYS A 47 28.12 10.79 -19.62
CA LYS A 47 29.20 11.37 -20.43
C LYS A 47 28.69 12.34 -21.51
N GLY A 48 27.41 12.24 -21.89
CA GLY A 48 26.78 13.14 -22.86
C GLY A 48 26.48 14.54 -22.33
N PHE A 49 26.48 14.75 -21.00
CA PHE A 49 26.21 16.05 -20.38
C PHE A 49 27.15 16.37 -19.19
N CYS A 50 28.02 15.47 -18.78
CA CYS A 50 29.06 15.68 -17.79
C CYS A 50 30.43 15.82 -18.47
N GLU A 51 31.33 16.63 -17.89
CA GLU A 51 32.72 16.77 -18.37
C GLU A 51 33.56 15.54 -18.04
N ASP A 52 33.30 14.93 -16.87
CA ASP A 52 33.89 13.66 -16.42
C ASP A 52 32.87 12.88 -15.59
N THR A 53 33.06 11.57 -15.46
CA THR A 53 32.13 10.68 -14.74
C THR A 53 32.89 9.64 -13.92
N LEU A 54 32.34 9.33 -12.72
CA LEU A 54 32.78 8.24 -11.87
C LEU A 54 31.63 7.23 -11.70
N PHE A 55 31.90 5.96 -12.01
CA PHE A 55 30.99 4.85 -11.75
C PHE A 55 31.45 4.10 -10.51
N ILE A 56 30.62 4.11 -9.47
CA ILE A 56 30.90 3.46 -8.18
C ILE A 56 30.21 2.10 -8.16
N ASP A 57 30.99 1.02 -8.27
CA ASP A 57 30.53 -0.38 -8.29
C ASP A 57 30.97 -1.15 -7.02
N ASP A 58 32.02 -0.68 -6.31
CA ASP A 58 32.68 -1.38 -5.21
C ASP A 58 32.96 -0.45 -4.01
N ILE A 59 33.32 -1.05 -2.87
CA ILE A 59 33.56 -0.40 -1.58
C ILE A 59 34.83 0.49 -1.59
N GLU A 60 35.77 0.29 -2.51
CA GLU A 60 37.06 1.03 -2.60
C GLU A 60 36.95 2.43 -3.26
N TRP A 61 35.76 2.89 -3.63
CA TRP A 61 35.50 4.16 -4.30
C TRP A 61 36.06 5.41 -3.56
N HIS A 62 36.26 5.35 -2.25
CA HIS A 62 36.73 6.47 -1.45
C HIS A 62 38.10 6.99 -1.90
N SER A 63 39.03 6.11 -2.29
CA SER A 63 40.35 6.50 -2.75
C SER A 63 40.33 7.21 -4.08
N GLU A 64 39.62 6.64 -5.04
CA GLU A 64 39.46 7.21 -6.39
C GLU A 64 38.73 8.57 -6.35
N LEU A 65 37.64 8.67 -5.59
CA LEU A 65 36.90 9.92 -5.46
C LEU A 65 37.75 11.01 -4.81
N ARG A 66 38.48 10.67 -3.72
CA ARG A 66 39.39 11.63 -3.05
C ARG A 66 40.49 12.11 -3.97
N GLU A 67 41.09 11.23 -4.76
CA GLU A 67 42.13 11.59 -5.75
C GLU A 67 41.58 12.57 -6.80
N ARG A 68 40.43 12.25 -7.40
CA ARG A 68 39.77 13.08 -8.43
C ARG A 68 39.30 14.44 -7.90
N LEU A 69 38.88 14.54 -6.65
CA LEU A 69 38.32 15.75 -6.06
C LEU A 69 39.31 16.53 -5.16
N ALA A 70 40.52 16.01 -4.91
CA ALA A 70 41.47 16.54 -3.93
C ALA A 70 41.81 18.04 -4.11
N ASN A 71 41.83 18.53 -5.34
CA ASN A 71 42.19 19.91 -5.68
C ASN A 71 41.06 20.68 -6.37
N VAL A 72 39.82 20.16 -6.27
CA VAL A 72 38.67 20.74 -6.96
C VAL A 72 37.80 21.51 -5.99
N LYS A 73 37.60 22.79 -6.24
CA LYS A 73 36.60 23.59 -5.52
C LYS A 73 35.20 23.23 -6.06
N ILE A 74 34.42 22.51 -5.25
CA ILE A 74 33.04 22.16 -5.55
C ILE A 74 32.16 23.33 -5.11
N ASP A 75 31.27 23.79 -6.02
CA ASP A 75 30.33 24.89 -5.74
C ASP A 75 28.94 24.33 -5.45
N LYS A 76 28.41 23.49 -6.33
CA LYS A 76 27.06 22.96 -6.22
C LYS A 76 27.07 21.42 -6.21
N PHE A 77 26.16 20.86 -5.42
CA PHE A 77 25.90 19.44 -5.33
C PHE A 77 24.43 19.16 -5.67
N TYR A 78 24.18 18.37 -6.69
CA TYR A 78 22.85 18.02 -7.17
C TYR A 78 22.54 16.57 -6.80
N LEU A 79 21.43 16.36 -6.06
CA LEU A 79 21.07 15.09 -5.44
C LEU A 79 19.59 14.76 -5.66
N ALA A 80 19.28 13.52 -6.08
CA ALA A 80 17.92 13.00 -6.14
C ALA A 80 17.54 12.19 -4.89
N SER A 81 18.36 11.19 -4.53
CA SER A 81 18.12 10.32 -3.35
C SER A 81 18.51 11.02 -2.06
N LEU A 82 17.55 11.70 -1.43
CA LEU A 82 17.78 12.57 -0.27
C LEU A 82 18.33 11.85 0.96
N ASP A 83 18.15 10.55 1.06
CA ASP A 83 18.57 9.72 2.20
C ASP A 83 19.81 8.86 1.91
N ASN A 84 20.52 9.10 0.80
CA ASN A 84 21.69 8.31 0.44
C ASN A 84 22.91 8.68 1.28
N PRO A 85 23.43 7.77 2.15
CA PRO A 85 24.52 8.08 3.07
C PRO A 85 25.85 8.34 2.34
N ILE A 86 26.08 7.75 1.17
CA ILE A 86 27.29 7.97 0.38
C ILE A 86 27.28 9.39 -0.20
N ALA A 87 26.16 9.85 -0.75
CA ALA A 87 26.02 11.23 -1.20
C ALA A 87 26.30 12.21 -0.07
N HIS A 88 25.79 11.97 1.14
CA HIS A 88 26.04 12.81 2.31
C HIS A 88 27.45 12.76 2.84
N SER A 89 28.21 11.69 2.57
CA SER A 89 29.64 11.63 2.90
C SER A 89 30.50 12.53 1.99
N ILE A 90 30.00 12.86 0.80
CA ILE A 90 30.64 13.75 -0.18
C ILE A 90 30.25 15.20 0.03
N PHE A 91 28.95 15.43 0.33
CA PHE A 91 28.37 16.77 0.49
C PHE A 91 28.83 17.43 1.79
N ASN A 92 29.36 18.66 1.69
CA ASN A 92 29.71 19.47 2.85
C ASN A 92 28.99 20.82 2.81
N PRO A 93 28.01 21.05 3.72
CA PRO A 93 27.17 22.25 3.71
C PRO A 93 27.92 23.55 4.03
N SER A 94 29.17 23.47 4.55
CA SER A 94 29.97 24.67 4.88
C SER A 94 30.50 25.39 3.63
N PHE A 95 30.61 24.68 2.50
CA PHE A 95 31.18 25.26 1.27
C PHE A 95 30.53 24.77 -0.03
N MET A 96 29.53 23.88 0.05
CA MET A 96 28.78 23.41 -1.10
C MET A 96 27.31 23.86 -1.00
N ARG A 97 26.73 24.31 -2.11
CA ARG A 97 25.29 24.58 -2.23
C ARG A 97 24.56 23.33 -2.67
N LEU A 98 23.53 22.93 -1.94
CA LEU A 98 22.71 21.77 -2.30
C LEU A 98 21.56 22.19 -3.22
N PHE A 99 21.41 21.47 -4.32
CA PHE A 99 20.22 21.45 -5.16
C PHE A 99 19.71 20.00 -5.24
N THR A 100 18.41 19.85 -5.39
CA THR A 100 17.80 18.53 -5.46
C THR A 100 17.00 18.38 -6.75
N PHE A 101 16.72 17.16 -7.16
CA PHE A 101 15.87 16.85 -8.31
C PHE A 101 15.09 15.56 -8.08
N ASP A 102 14.05 15.31 -8.89
CA ASP A 102 13.11 14.21 -8.68
C ASP A 102 13.76 12.83 -8.65
N ASP A 103 13.33 12.04 -7.66
CA ASP A 103 13.62 10.61 -7.49
C ASP A 103 12.38 9.76 -7.80
N GLY A 104 11.76 10.01 -8.93
CA GLY A 104 10.54 9.34 -9.36
C GLY A 104 9.28 9.83 -8.64
N SER A 105 8.28 8.96 -8.55
CA SER A 105 6.96 9.27 -7.94
C SER A 105 7.00 9.60 -6.44
N THR A 106 8.13 9.37 -5.77
CA THR A 106 8.34 9.76 -4.37
C THR A 106 8.13 11.27 -4.15
N SER A 107 8.38 12.07 -5.19
CA SER A 107 8.17 13.54 -5.12
C SER A 107 6.68 13.94 -5.08
N ILE A 108 5.78 13.11 -5.56
CA ILE A 108 4.34 13.43 -5.72
C ILE A 108 3.41 12.57 -4.87
N ILE A 109 3.87 11.41 -4.39
CA ILE A 109 3.07 10.49 -3.57
C ILE A 109 3.33 10.76 -2.09
N ALA A 110 2.32 11.15 -1.32
CA ALA A 110 2.39 11.32 0.12
C ALA A 110 1.30 10.49 0.83
N PRO A 111 1.56 10.02 2.04
CA PRO A 111 2.85 10.08 2.76
C PRO A 111 3.87 9.07 2.21
N ASN A 112 5.09 9.50 1.97
CA ASN A 112 6.22 8.69 1.47
C ASN A 112 7.36 8.63 2.49
N MET A 113 8.46 7.97 2.14
CA MET A 113 9.62 7.84 3.01
C MET A 113 10.26 9.20 3.41
N TYR A 114 10.14 10.21 2.58
CA TYR A 114 10.70 11.54 2.82
C TYR A 114 9.77 12.43 3.68
N THR A 115 8.49 12.16 3.73
CA THR A 115 7.51 12.91 4.53
C THR A 115 7.18 12.25 5.87
N ARG A 116 7.38 10.92 5.99
CA ARG A 116 7.08 10.16 7.23
C ARG A 116 8.20 10.16 8.27
N TYR A 117 9.45 10.25 7.83
CA TYR A 117 10.63 10.03 8.67
C TYR A 117 11.62 11.19 8.54
N THR A 118 11.12 12.42 8.71
CA THR A 118 11.93 13.63 8.55
C THR A 118 13.04 13.78 9.59
N ASP A 119 12.85 13.19 10.76
CA ASP A 119 13.83 13.14 11.87
C ASP A 119 14.91 12.05 11.67
N ARG A 120 14.75 11.19 10.67
CA ARG A 120 15.72 10.11 10.38
C ARG A 120 17.10 10.69 10.05
N VAL A 121 18.13 10.18 10.72
CA VAL A 121 19.52 10.47 10.39
C VAL A 121 19.90 9.78 9.08
N VAL A 122 20.38 10.56 8.11
CA VAL A 122 20.67 10.09 6.75
C VAL A 122 22.15 10.25 6.35
N GLY A 123 22.97 10.88 7.18
CA GLY A 123 24.36 11.13 6.86
C GLY A 123 25.24 11.37 8.09
N PRO A 124 26.55 11.64 7.88
CA PRO A 124 27.50 11.94 8.94
C PRO A 124 27.11 13.23 9.69
N ASN A 125 27.65 13.39 10.91
CA ASN A 125 27.35 14.50 11.82
C ASN A 125 25.85 14.63 12.16
N GLU A 126 25.14 13.50 12.25
CA GLU A 126 23.73 13.44 12.61
C GLU A 126 22.82 14.32 11.71
N ILE A 127 23.17 14.44 10.42
CA ILE A 127 22.33 15.17 9.48
C ILE A 127 21.00 14.42 9.30
N THR A 128 19.89 15.09 9.63
CA THR A 128 18.54 14.51 9.44
C THR A 128 18.02 14.79 8.03
N LEU A 129 17.04 14.01 7.61
CA LEU A 129 16.37 14.21 6.33
C LEU A 129 15.72 15.59 6.23
N GLU A 130 15.08 16.07 7.29
CA GLU A 130 14.52 17.43 7.38
C GLU A 130 15.60 18.50 7.12
N LYS A 131 16.77 18.34 7.72
CA LYS A 131 17.89 19.25 7.51
C LYS A 131 18.36 19.24 6.06
N VAL A 132 18.39 18.09 5.40
CA VAL A 132 18.73 17.97 3.96
C VAL A 132 17.72 18.72 3.10
N ILE A 133 16.41 18.51 3.35
CA ILE A 133 15.33 19.21 2.64
C ILE A 133 15.45 20.73 2.82
N ASN A 134 15.74 21.18 4.06
CA ASN A 134 15.90 22.61 4.37
C ASN A 134 17.15 23.23 3.74
N LEU A 135 18.26 22.48 3.63
CA LEU A 135 19.50 22.93 3.00
C LEU A 135 19.38 23.07 1.48
N SER A 136 18.43 22.38 0.83
CA SER A 136 18.22 22.52 -0.61
C SER A 136 17.81 23.94 -0.98
N GLN A 137 18.58 24.57 -1.85
CA GLN A 137 18.34 25.93 -2.38
C GLN A 137 17.30 25.94 -3.51
N GLY A 138 17.04 24.81 -4.13
CA GLY A 138 16.04 24.62 -5.16
C GLY A 138 15.88 23.15 -5.50
N HIS A 139 14.66 22.76 -5.88
CA HIS A 139 14.33 21.40 -6.32
C HIS A 139 13.86 21.41 -7.77
N TYR A 140 14.62 20.78 -8.64
CA TYR A 140 14.25 20.63 -10.05
C TYR A 140 13.23 19.50 -10.20
N THR A 141 12.04 19.86 -10.68
CA THR A 141 10.93 18.89 -10.79
C THR A 141 10.37 18.83 -12.21
N ILE A 142 10.09 17.61 -12.63
CA ILE A 142 9.35 17.29 -13.86
C ILE A 142 7.84 17.21 -13.62
N PHE A 143 7.41 17.25 -12.34
CA PHE A 143 6.00 17.14 -11.93
C PHE A 143 5.41 18.52 -11.66
N ASP A 144 4.07 18.66 -11.76
CA ASP A 144 3.36 19.90 -11.50
C ASP A 144 3.14 20.14 -10.01
N THR A 145 3.25 19.10 -9.20
CA THR A 145 3.11 19.15 -7.73
C THR A 145 4.28 18.44 -7.07
N ASN A 146 4.55 18.79 -5.82
CA ASN A 146 5.57 18.13 -5.00
C ASN A 146 5.09 18.07 -3.56
N THR A 147 5.33 16.94 -2.88
CA THR A 147 4.90 16.72 -1.49
C THR A 147 6.02 16.87 -0.48
N VAL A 148 7.26 17.03 -0.94
CA VAL A 148 8.48 17.09 -0.12
C VAL A 148 8.99 18.52 0.05
N PHE A 149 8.92 19.32 -1.02
CA PHE A 149 9.44 20.67 -1.04
C PHE A 149 8.33 21.72 -1.14
N SER A 150 8.52 22.86 -0.50
CA SER A 150 7.62 24.01 -0.63
C SER A 150 7.64 24.59 -2.05
N THR A 151 6.54 25.19 -2.46
CA THR A 151 6.34 25.68 -3.84
C THR A 151 7.42 26.68 -4.27
N GLU A 152 7.92 27.51 -3.35
CA GLU A 152 8.97 28.50 -3.63
C GLU A 152 10.34 27.88 -3.97
N LYS A 153 10.56 26.63 -3.57
CA LYS A 153 11.79 25.87 -3.91
C LYS A 153 11.70 25.14 -5.24
N LEU A 154 10.49 25.02 -5.84
CA LEU A 154 10.31 24.23 -7.04
C LEU A 154 10.77 24.95 -8.29
N ILE A 155 11.59 24.29 -9.08
CA ILE A 155 12.06 24.74 -10.39
C ILE A 155 11.56 23.74 -11.43
N LYS A 156 10.48 24.07 -12.13
CA LYS A 156 9.91 23.20 -13.15
C LYS A 156 10.84 23.08 -14.35
N ILE A 157 11.10 21.83 -14.77
CA ILE A 157 11.87 21.53 -15.97
C ILE A 157 11.06 20.62 -16.93
N PRO A 158 11.26 20.73 -18.24
CA PRO A 158 10.67 19.79 -19.19
C PRO A 158 11.27 18.40 -19.01
N PHE A 159 10.49 17.37 -19.35
CA PHE A 159 10.98 15.99 -19.43
C PHE A 159 10.60 15.40 -20.78
N ASP A 160 11.60 15.19 -21.64
CA ASP A 160 11.40 14.62 -22.97
C ASP A 160 12.40 13.50 -23.23
N THR A 161 11.86 12.31 -23.47
CA THR A 161 12.63 11.11 -23.81
C THR A 161 12.40 10.68 -25.25
N LYS A 162 11.61 11.46 -26.02
CA LYS A 162 11.27 11.16 -27.41
C LYS A 162 12.51 11.21 -28.31
N PRO A 163 12.80 10.16 -29.09
CA PRO A 163 13.89 10.18 -30.08
C PRO A 163 13.61 11.18 -31.21
N ASN A 164 14.66 11.87 -31.67
CA ASN A 164 14.54 12.86 -32.76
C ASN A 164 13.97 12.29 -34.07
N ASN A 165 14.19 10.99 -34.32
CA ASN A 165 13.76 10.28 -35.53
C ASN A 165 12.51 9.40 -35.26
N PHE A 166 11.77 9.62 -34.18
CA PHE A 166 10.61 8.85 -33.87
C PHE A 166 9.50 8.99 -34.91
N ALA A 167 9.02 7.85 -35.40
CA ALA A 167 7.85 7.75 -36.27
C ALA A 167 6.85 6.77 -35.64
N ARG A 168 5.64 7.25 -35.37
CA ARG A 168 4.58 6.43 -34.79
C ARG A 168 3.99 5.49 -35.83
N ALA A 169 3.71 4.25 -35.45
CA ALA A 169 2.98 3.30 -36.28
C ALA A 169 1.51 3.77 -36.49
N THR A 170 0.97 3.46 -37.67
CA THR A 170 -0.44 3.71 -38.06
C THR A 170 -1.04 2.44 -38.67
N ASN A 171 -0.75 1.30 -38.05
CA ASN A 171 -1.04 -0.04 -38.59
C ASN A 171 -2.24 -0.74 -37.91
N GLY A 172 -2.97 -0.06 -37.04
CA GLY A 172 -4.11 -0.60 -36.29
C GLY A 172 -3.74 -1.60 -35.18
N LYS A 173 -2.44 -1.95 -35.03
CA LYS A 173 -2.01 -2.92 -34.02
C LYS A 173 -2.04 -2.33 -32.62
N ARG A 174 -2.43 -3.17 -31.65
CA ARG A 174 -2.46 -2.84 -30.22
C ARG A 174 -1.58 -3.81 -29.45
N VAL A 175 -1.03 -3.36 -28.33
CA VAL A 175 -0.29 -4.21 -27.40
C VAL A 175 -0.62 -3.81 -25.97
N LYS A 176 -0.74 -4.81 -25.10
CA LYS A 176 -0.79 -4.61 -23.63
C LYS A 176 0.59 -4.81 -23.07
N VAL A 177 0.94 -3.96 -22.13
CA VAL A 177 2.23 -3.97 -21.43
C VAL A 177 1.97 -3.94 -19.95
N PHE A 178 2.61 -4.81 -19.17
CA PHE A 178 2.59 -4.74 -17.72
C PHE A 178 3.98 -4.39 -17.19
N ILE A 179 4.06 -3.29 -16.42
CA ILE A 179 5.30 -2.88 -15.75
C ILE A 179 5.31 -3.45 -14.35
N GLY A 180 6.21 -4.37 -14.10
CA GLY A 180 6.43 -4.97 -12.78
C GLY A 180 6.88 -3.94 -11.75
N GLN A 181 6.47 -4.16 -10.52
CA GLN A 181 6.85 -3.33 -9.39
C GLN A 181 6.98 -4.18 -8.14
N ALA A 182 7.91 -3.83 -7.27
CA ALA A 182 7.96 -4.43 -5.94
C ALA A 182 6.94 -3.74 -5.04
N LEU A 183 6.10 -4.52 -4.40
CA LEU A 183 5.09 -4.05 -3.45
C LEU A 183 5.57 -4.34 -2.02
N GLY A 184 5.34 -3.39 -1.11
CA GLY A 184 5.75 -3.53 0.29
C GLY A 184 7.25 -3.30 0.55
N ASN A 185 7.75 -3.80 1.68
CA ASN A 185 9.16 -3.72 2.05
C ASN A 185 9.98 -4.79 1.31
N TYR A 186 10.91 -4.39 0.46
CA TYR A 186 11.76 -5.27 -0.36
C TYR A 186 12.60 -6.30 0.41
N ILE A 187 12.61 -6.23 1.72
CA ILE A 187 13.47 -7.04 2.60
C ILE A 187 12.72 -8.25 3.16
N ASP A 188 11.39 -8.22 3.19
CA ASP A 188 10.59 -9.32 3.73
C ASP A 188 10.23 -10.34 2.64
N LYS A 189 10.63 -11.61 2.85
CA LYS A 189 10.31 -12.73 1.95
C LYS A 189 8.79 -12.92 1.76
N LYS A 190 7.98 -12.54 2.75
CA LYS A 190 6.51 -12.61 2.68
C LYS A 190 5.98 -11.58 1.67
N ASP A 191 6.51 -10.37 1.67
CA ASP A 191 6.11 -9.31 0.74
C ASP A 191 6.47 -9.64 -0.70
N ILE A 192 7.62 -10.30 -0.93
CA ILE A 192 8.00 -10.79 -2.26
C ILE A 192 6.98 -11.82 -2.76
N LYS A 193 6.58 -12.80 -1.95
CA LYS A 193 5.58 -13.80 -2.33
C LYS A 193 4.21 -13.20 -2.64
N ILE A 194 3.79 -12.18 -1.90
CA ILE A 194 2.55 -11.47 -2.17
C ILE A 194 2.66 -10.70 -3.49
N THR A 195 3.80 -10.05 -3.72
CA THR A 195 4.08 -9.36 -5.00
C THR A 195 4.06 -10.33 -6.18
N GLU A 196 4.66 -11.52 -6.03
CA GLU A 196 4.61 -12.60 -7.03
C GLU A 196 3.16 -13.00 -7.35
N LYS A 197 2.36 -13.30 -6.32
CA LYS A 197 0.97 -13.72 -6.47
C LYS A 197 0.12 -12.61 -7.13
N LEU A 198 0.26 -11.34 -6.72
CA LEU A 198 -0.46 -10.22 -7.31
C LEU A 198 -0.03 -9.95 -8.75
N THR A 199 1.27 -10.04 -9.03
CA THR A 199 1.80 -9.89 -10.40
C THR A 199 1.26 -11.00 -11.29
N GLN A 200 1.31 -12.25 -10.84
CA GLN A 200 0.77 -13.39 -11.57
C GLN A 200 -0.73 -13.20 -11.90
N LYS A 201 -1.55 -12.84 -10.90
CA LYS A 201 -2.99 -12.56 -11.11
C LYS A 201 -3.23 -11.41 -12.09
N ALA A 202 -2.41 -10.35 -12.06
CA ALA A 202 -2.50 -9.24 -13.00
C ALA A 202 -2.24 -9.71 -14.43
N LEU A 203 -1.18 -10.50 -14.64
CA LEU A 203 -0.80 -11.05 -15.94
C LEU A 203 -1.87 -12.01 -16.49
N GLU A 204 -2.40 -12.90 -15.66
CA GLU A 204 -3.50 -13.81 -16.03
C GLU A 204 -4.76 -13.05 -16.45
N ARG A 205 -5.12 -12.00 -15.71
CA ARG A 205 -6.28 -11.15 -16.03
C ARG A 205 -6.12 -10.38 -17.34
N LEU A 206 -4.89 -9.96 -17.66
CA LEU A 206 -4.58 -9.23 -18.89
C LEU A 206 -4.49 -10.16 -20.12
N GLY A 207 -4.13 -11.42 -19.92
CA GLY A 207 -3.94 -12.40 -20.99
C GLY A 207 -2.69 -12.14 -21.80
N ASP A 208 -2.80 -11.95 -23.13
CA ASP A 208 -1.67 -11.65 -23.99
C ASP A 208 -1.08 -10.26 -23.65
N VAL A 209 0.07 -10.25 -22.99
CA VAL A 209 0.70 -9.06 -22.42
C VAL A 209 2.23 -9.17 -22.42
N LEU A 210 2.91 -8.10 -22.76
CA LEU A 210 4.36 -7.98 -22.60
C LEU A 210 4.69 -7.61 -21.15
N TYR A 211 5.48 -8.43 -20.48
CA TYR A 211 5.86 -8.20 -19.08
C TYR A 211 7.26 -7.61 -18.97
N TYR A 212 7.35 -6.41 -18.41
CA TYR A 212 8.60 -5.71 -18.08
C TYR A 212 8.86 -5.84 -16.59
N ALA A 213 9.79 -6.72 -16.20
CA ALA A 213 10.11 -6.96 -14.80
C ALA A 213 10.73 -5.74 -14.10
N HIS A 214 10.50 -5.63 -12.79
CA HIS A 214 11.13 -4.58 -12.00
C HIS A 214 12.65 -4.81 -11.88
N PRO A 215 13.48 -3.78 -12.11
CA PRO A 215 14.95 -3.95 -12.21
C PRO A 215 15.65 -4.32 -10.89
N ARG A 216 15.03 -4.06 -9.75
CA ARG A 216 15.64 -4.27 -8.42
C ARG A 216 15.11 -5.49 -7.69
N VAL A 217 14.00 -6.06 -8.13
CA VAL A 217 13.33 -7.17 -7.45
C VAL A 217 12.98 -8.25 -8.46
N SER A 218 13.54 -9.42 -8.25
CA SER A 218 13.16 -10.61 -9.01
C SER A 218 11.81 -11.11 -8.48
N VAL A 219 10.81 -11.08 -9.35
CA VAL A 219 9.47 -11.62 -9.13
C VAL A 219 9.31 -12.82 -10.05
N ASN A 220 9.06 -13.99 -9.48
CA ASN A 220 8.83 -15.19 -10.26
C ASN A 220 7.37 -15.21 -10.75
N VAL A 221 7.18 -15.30 -12.05
CA VAL A 221 5.89 -15.44 -12.71
C VAL A 221 5.92 -16.64 -13.64
N GLU A 222 4.79 -17.31 -13.78
CA GLU A 222 4.67 -18.51 -14.59
C GLU A 222 4.04 -18.20 -15.95
N ASN A 223 4.47 -18.92 -17.00
CA ASN A 223 3.89 -18.88 -18.34
C ASN A 223 3.85 -17.49 -19.00
N VAL A 224 4.74 -16.58 -18.62
CA VAL A 224 4.86 -15.25 -19.22
C VAL A 224 6.31 -14.96 -19.56
N GLU A 225 6.56 -14.56 -20.80
CA GLU A 225 7.88 -14.14 -21.24
C GLU A 225 8.20 -12.74 -20.71
N THR A 226 9.31 -12.62 -19.99
CA THR A 226 9.80 -11.33 -19.52
C THR A 226 10.57 -10.62 -20.61
N VAL A 227 10.13 -9.43 -20.98
CA VAL A 227 10.83 -8.58 -21.95
C VAL A 227 12.10 -8.01 -21.32
N GLN A 228 13.24 -8.26 -21.96
CA GLN A 228 14.53 -7.71 -21.53
C GLN A 228 14.84 -6.46 -22.35
N VAL A 229 15.11 -5.35 -21.66
CA VAL A 229 15.46 -4.08 -22.30
C VAL A 229 16.62 -3.40 -21.57
N ASP A 230 17.47 -2.73 -22.35
CA ASP A 230 18.64 -2.00 -21.84
C ASP A 230 18.36 -0.51 -21.61
N LYS A 231 17.09 -0.10 -21.58
CA LYS A 231 16.65 1.28 -21.39
C LYS A 231 15.50 1.40 -20.39
N CYS A 232 15.28 2.62 -19.90
CA CYS A 232 14.11 2.95 -19.09
C CYS A 232 12.83 2.81 -19.91
N PHE A 233 11.72 2.51 -19.22
CA PHE A 233 10.43 2.36 -19.89
C PHE A 233 9.98 3.68 -20.57
N GLU A 234 10.38 4.82 -20.01
CA GLU A 234 10.13 6.15 -20.58
C GLU A 234 10.81 6.38 -21.94
N GLU A 235 11.84 5.60 -22.27
CA GLU A 235 12.46 5.56 -23.60
C GLU A 235 11.89 4.40 -24.44
N GLU A 236 11.63 3.24 -23.83
CA GLU A 236 11.09 2.03 -24.47
C GLU A 236 9.70 2.24 -25.08
N ILE A 237 8.87 3.07 -24.47
CA ILE A 237 7.52 3.37 -24.95
C ILE A 237 7.50 3.86 -26.40
N TYR A 238 8.54 4.56 -26.85
CA TYR A 238 8.64 5.04 -28.23
C TYR A 238 8.99 3.93 -29.23
N ASP A 239 9.74 2.90 -28.83
CA ASP A 239 9.96 1.73 -29.65
C ASP A 239 8.68 0.90 -29.79
N LEU A 240 7.92 0.76 -28.72
CA LEU A 240 6.61 0.13 -28.77
C LEU A 240 5.68 0.90 -29.72
N LEU A 241 5.61 2.22 -29.62
CA LEU A 241 4.78 3.07 -30.49
C LEU A 241 5.27 3.10 -31.94
N SER A 242 6.52 2.73 -32.22
CA SER A 242 7.02 2.56 -33.58
C SER A 242 6.53 1.24 -34.20
N ASN A 243 6.13 0.26 -33.40
CA ASN A 243 5.63 -1.04 -33.83
C ASN A 243 4.11 -1.20 -33.71
N TYR A 244 3.50 -0.50 -32.72
CA TYR A 244 2.08 -0.57 -32.40
C TYR A 244 1.46 0.82 -32.43
N GLU A 245 0.27 0.93 -32.99
CA GLU A 245 -0.46 2.20 -33.04
C GLU A 245 -0.98 2.62 -31.67
N ASN A 246 -1.37 1.64 -30.84
CA ASN A 246 -1.86 1.85 -29.48
C ASN A 246 -1.15 0.92 -28.49
N VAL A 247 -0.69 1.50 -27.36
CA VAL A 247 -0.04 0.78 -26.27
C VAL A 247 -0.85 0.99 -24.99
N GLU A 248 -1.37 -0.09 -24.44
CA GLU A 248 -2.07 -0.09 -23.16
C GLU A 248 -1.09 -0.49 -22.05
N VAL A 249 -0.77 0.45 -21.16
CA VAL A 249 0.24 0.26 -20.12
C VAL A 249 -0.43 0.02 -18.78
N TYR A 250 -0.11 -1.10 -18.15
CA TYR A 250 -0.64 -1.54 -16.87
C TYR A 250 0.47 -1.61 -15.82
N GLY A 251 0.14 -1.41 -14.56
CA GLY A 251 1.05 -1.56 -13.44
C GLY A 251 0.33 -1.35 -12.11
N PHE A 252 1.09 -1.23 -11.02
CA PHE A 252 0.51 -0.89 -9.71
C PHE A 252 0.54 0.61 -9.45
N TYR A 253 1.72 1.23 -9.20
CA TYR A 253 1.86 2.67 -8.98
C TYR A 253 3.23 3.23 -9.46
N SER A 254 3.76 2.67 -10.53
CA SER A 254 5.07 3.04 -11.05
C SER A 254 5.12 4.50 -11.54
N THR A 255 6.26 5.16 -11.35
CA THR A 255 6.57 6.47 -11.94
C THR A 255 6.36 6.49 -13.45
N SER A 256 6.72 5.39 -14.12
CA SER A 256 6.57 5.25 -15.56
C SER A 256 5.12 5.39 -16.02
N LEU A 257 4.13 4.87 -15.26
CA LEU A 257 2.70 5.06 -15.57
C LEU A 257 2.34 6.54 -15.67
N PHE A 258 2.86 7.31 -14.71
CA PHE A 258 2.61 8.75 -14.65
C PHE A 258 3.24 9.51 -15.81
N LEU A 259 4.45 9.13 -16.20
CA LEU A 259 5.23 9.86 -17.21
C LEU A 259 4.81 9.56 -18.64
N VAL A 260 4.21 8.39 -18.90
CA VAL A 260 3.81 8.01 -20.26
C VAL A 260 2.33 8.27 -20.56
N LYS A 261 1.52 8.64 -19.56
CA LYS A 261 0.06 8.76 -19.70
C LYS A 261 -0.43 9.76 -20.75
N ASP A 262 0.36 10.83 -20.98
CA ASP A 262 0.00 11.91 -21.90
C ASP A 262 0.63 11.74 -23.30
N ILE A 263 1.35 10.62 -23.54
CA ILE A 263 1.92 10.31 -24.86
C ILE A 263 0.80 9.86 -25.81
N PRO A 264 0.63 10.50 -26.98
CA PRO A 264 -0.40 10.11 -27.93
C PRO A 264 -0.28 8.65 -28.36
N GLY A 265 -1.37 7.87 -28.19
CA GLY A 265 -1.42 6.43 -28.47
C GLY A 265 -1.10 5.54 -27.29
N VAL A 266 -0.88 6.13 -26.12
CA VAL A 266 -0.73 5.41 -24.86
C VAL A 266 -2.00 5.58 -24.02
N SER A 267 -2.50 4.49 -23.46
CA SER A 267 -3.48 4.49 -22.39
C SER A 267 -2.87 3.83 -21.15
N VAL A 268 -3.17 4.36 -19.98
CA VAL A 268 -2.52 3.92 -18.74
C VAL A 268 -3.57 3.48 -17.72
N HIS A 269 -3.34 2.33 -17.11
CA HIS A 269 -4.21 1.73 -16.10
C HIS A 269 -3.39 1.24 -14.91
N CYS A 270 -3.95 1.32 -13.71
CA CYS A 270 -3.30 0.77 -12.53
C CYS A 270 -4.16 -0.26 -11.80
N PHE A 271 -3.52 -1.22 -11.16
CA PHE A 271 -4.19 -2.18 -10.30
C PHE A 271 -4.20 -1.68 -8.86
N ARG A 272 -5.41 -1.58 -8.29
CA ARG A 272 -5.62 -1.32 -6.87
C ARG A 272 -5.64 -2.64 -6.12
N THR A 273 -4.69 -2.81 -5.23
CA THR A 273 -4.56 -3.95 -4.34
C THR A 273 -4.65 -3.48 -2.89
N PHE A 274 -4.75 -4.38 -1.93
CA PHE A 274 -4.71 -4.01 -0.52
C PHE A 274 -3.39 -3.33 -0.10
N LEU A 275 -2.32 -3.48 -0.88
CA LEU A 275 -1.02 -2.83 -0.65
C LEU A 275 -0.88 -1.45 -1.30
N THR A 276 -1.74 -1.10 -2.24
CA THR A 276 -1.55 0.07 -3.13
C THR A 276 -2.73 1.04 -3.13
N THR A 277 -3.64 0.93 -2.16
CA THR A 277 -4.88 1.73 -2.14
C THR A 277 -4.63 3.23 -2.11
N ASN A 278 -3.68 3.70 -1.29
CA ASN A 278 -3.39 5.13 -1.16
C ASN A 278 -2.69 5.68 -2.41
N GLU A 279 -1.70 4.93 -2.93
CA GLU A 279 -0.94 5.32 -4.12
C GLU A 279 -1.85 5.40 -5.35
N VAL A 280 -2.77 4.43 -5.47
CA VAL A 280 -3.73 4.39 -6.58
C VAL A 280 -4.75 5.52 -6.49
N GLU A 281 -5.20 5.90 -5.28
CA GLU A 281 -6.10 7.04 -5.11
C GLU A 281 -5.43 8.36 -5.58
N ILE A 282 -4.14 8.51 -5.30
CA ILE A 282 -3.36 9.64 -5.82
C ILE A 282 -3.30 9.61 -7.36
N LEU A 283 -3.01 8.43 -7.94
CA LEU A 283 -2.95 8.28 -9.40
C LEU A 283 -4.28 8.60 -10.08
N ARG A 284 -5.42 8.30 -9.46
CA ARG A 284 -6.76 8.67 -9.95
C ARG A 284 -6.93 10.18 -10.11
N ASN A 285 -6.39 10.98 -9.16
CA ASN A 285 -6.42 12.44 -9.24
C ASN A 285 -5.66 12.98 -10.46
N TYR A 286 -4.77 12.18 -11.04
CA TYR A 286 -4.07 12.49 -12.28
C TYR A 286 -4.68 11.84 -13.53
N GLY A 287 -5.91 11.32 -13.43
CA GLY A 287 -6.66 10.77 -14.55
C GLY A 287 -6.25 9.35 -14.95
N ILE A 288 -5.51 8.61 -14.10
CA ILE A 288 -5.16 7.21 -14.35
C ILE A 288 -6.29 6.31 -13.83
N GLU A 289 -6.89 5.54 -14.72
CA GLU A 289 -7.94 4.58 -14.36
C GLU A 289 -7.39 3.43 -13.52
N SER A 290 -8.19 2.98 -12.55
CA SER A 290 -7.81 1.88 -11.67
C SER A 290 -8.80 0.73 -11.71
N MET A 291 -8.26 -0.49 -11.56
CA MET A 291 -9.02 -1.73 -11.47
C MET A 291 -8.65 -2.45 -10.17
N ASP A 292 -9.66 -2.93 -9.43
CA ASP A 292 -9.39 -3.73 -8.22
C ASP A 292 -8.78 -5.09 -8.59
N LEU A 293 -7.73 -5.46 -7.89
CA LEU A 293 -7.05 -6.75 -8.01
C LEU A 293 -6.93 -7.38 -6.61
N PRO A 294 -7.94 -8.13 -6.16
CA PRO A 294 -7.91 -8.79 -4.87
C PRO A 294 -6.88 -9.93 -4.86
N LEU A 295 -6.24 -10.14 -3.72
CA LEU A 295 -5.32 -11.25 -3.52
C LEU A 295 -6.07 -12.57 -3.30
N SER A 296 -7.14 -12.55 -2.49
CA SER A 296 -8.04 -13.69 -2.26
C SER A 296 -9.21 -13.67 -3.26
N ASP A 297 -9.65 -14.83 -3.69
CA ASP A 297 -10.88 -15.03 -4.48
C ASP A 297 -12.01 -15.66 -3.66
N ALA A 298 -11.79 -15.87 -2.35
CA ALA A 298 -12.76 -16.49 -1.47
C ALA A 298 -14.05 -15.68 -1.38
N GLU A 299 -15.19 -16.37 -1.46
CA GLU A 299 -16.48 -15.75 -1.18
C GLU A 299 -16.63 -15.48 0.33
N VAL A 300 -17.14 -14.30 0.70
CA VAL A 300 -17.40 -13.92 2.09
C VAL A 300 -18.77 -13.26 2.22
N ASP A 301 -19.54 -13.70 3.21
CA ASP A 301 -20.76 -13.02 3.62
C ASP A 301 -20.44 -12.03 4.77
N ILE A 302 -20.83 -10.76 4.58
CA ILE A 302 -20.64 -9.71 5.59
C ILE A 302 -21.95 -9.52 6.30
N ILE A 303 -21.97 -9.70 7.62
CA ILE A 303 -23.17 -9.52 8.44
C ILE A 303 -23.08 -8.16 9.13
N MET A 304 -24.07 -7.29 8.86
CA MET A 304 -24.23 -5.97 9.44
C MET A 304 -25.59 -5.89 10.16
N PRO A 305 -25.66 -6.09 11.49
CA PRO A 305 -26.86 -5.79 12.24
C PRO A 305 -27.04 -4.27 12.33
N VAL A 306 -28.26 -3.78 12.22
CA VAL A 306 -28.55 -2.36 12.32
C VAL A 306 -29.83 -2.12 13.16
N TYR A 307 -29.77 -1.14 14.05
CA TYR A 307 -30.91 -0.67 14.81
C TYR A 307 -30.77 0.81 15.12
N ASN A 308 -31.64 1.66 14.54
CA ASN A 308 -31.65 3.12 14.68
C ASN A 308 -30.28 3.76 14.39
N ARG A 309 -29.81 3.64 13.14
CA ARG A 309 -28.50 4.11 12.65
C ARG A 309 -28.59 4.99 11.40
N GLU A 310 -29.66 5.75 11.23
CA GLU A 310 -29.87 6.62 10.06
C GLU A 310 -28.69 7.54 9.72
N LYS A 311 -27.87 7.92 10.74
CA LYS A 311 -26.76 8.87 10.59
C LYS A 311 -25.42 8.21 10.19
N THR A 312 -25.23 6.93 10.50
CA THR A 312 -23.93 6.24 10.38
C THR A 312 -23.92 5.12 9.35
N VAL A 313 -25.07 4.44 9.18
CA VAL A 313 -25.14 3.23 8.35
C VAL A 313 -24.72 3.45 6.90
N ALA A 314 -24.89 4.66 6.34
CA ALA A 314 -24.43 4.97 4.99
C ALA A 314 -22.90 4.82 4.86
N ASN A 315 -22.14 5.43 5.77
CA ASN A 315 -20.67 5.35 5.77
C ASN A 315 -20.20 3.90 5.95
N ALA A 316 -20.84 3.14 6.83
CA ALA A 316 -20.54 1.73 7.04
C ALA A 316 -20.74 0.90 5.74
N ILE A 317 -21.89 1.06 5.06
CA ILE A 317 -22.17 0.40 3.77
C ILE A 317 -21.15 0.81 2.71
N GLU A 318 -20.87 2.09 2.56
CA GLU A 318 -19.92 2.61 1.57
C GLU A 318 -18.51 2.09 1.81
N SER A 319 -18.08 1.96 3.08
CA SER A 319 -16.78 1.39 3.43
C SER A 319 -16.66 -0.09 3.02
N VAL A 320 -17.77 -0.85 3.10
CA VAL A 320 -17.85 -2.23 2.60
C VAL A 320 -17.82 -2.29 1.09
N LEU A 321 -18.62 -1.47 0.41
CA LEU A 321 -18.67 -1.46 -1.06
C LEU A 321 -17.36 -1.03 -1.71
N ASN A 322 -16.56 -0.22 -1.00
CA ASN A 322 -15.25 0.25 -1.45
C ASN A 322 -14.07 -0.71 -1.15
N GLN A 323 -14.32 -1.91 -0.64
CA GLN A 323 -13.27 -2.91 -0.41
C GLN A 323 -12.55 -3.29 -1.72
N THR A 324 -11.23 -3.58 -1.66
CA THR A 324 -10.46 -4.12 -2.80
C THR A 324 -10.93 -5.51 -3.18
N HIS A 325 -11.27 -6.32 -2.19
CA HIS A 325 -11.95 -7.59 -2.38
C HIS A 325 -13.40 -7.39 -2.83
N LYS A 326 -13.82 -8.04 -3.93
CA LYS A 326 -15.16 -7.83 -4.51
C LYS A 326 -16.10 -9.03 -4.42
N ASN A 327 -15.57 -10.21 -4.13
CA ASN A 327 -16.35 -11.43 -4.02
C ASN A 327 -17.00 -11.55 -2.64
N PHE A 328 -17.92 -10.64 -2.36
CA PHE A 328 -18.67 -10.62 -1.10
C PHE A 328 -20.16 -10.34 -1.32
N ARG A 329 -20.94 -10.67 -0.30
CA ARG A 329 -22.33 -10.28 -0.16
C ARG A 329 -22.51 -9.58 1.21
N LEU A 330 -23.12 -8.40 1.22
CA LEU A 330 -23.45 -7.64 2.42
C LEU A 330 -24.88 -7.95 2.86
N ILE A 331 -25.03 -8.61 3.98
CA ILE A 331 -26.33 -8.98 4.59
C ILE A 331 -26.60 -8.00 5.72
N ILE A 332 -27.48 -7.02 5.46
CA ILE A 332 -27.94 -6.05 6.44
C ILE A 332 -29.17 -6.62 7.13
N VAL A 333 -29.11 -6.79 8.44
CA VAL A 333 -30.23 -7.25 9.26
C VAL A 333 -30.71 -6.10 10.13
N ASP A 334 -31.82 -5.47 9.74
CA ASP A 334 -32.45 -4.39 10.48
C ASP A 334 -33.34 -4.97 11.59
N ASP A 335 -32.91 -4.80 12.83
CA ASP A 335 -33.60 -5.26 14.03
C ASP A 335 -34.78 -4.35 14.43
N GLY A 336 -35.62 -3.99 13.46
CA GLY A 336 -36.84 -3.23 13.67
C GLY A 336 -36.62 -1.75 13.91
N SER A 337 -35.72 -1.09 13.18
CA SER A 337 -35.48 0.36 13.27
C SER A 337 -36.75 1.17 13.09
N LEU A 338 -36.84 2.26 13.88
CA LEU A 338 -37.98 3.18 13.91
C LEU A 338 -37.64 4.57 13.32
N ASP A 339 -36.37 4.83 13.05
CA ASP A 339 -35.86 6.04 12.40
C ASP A 339 -35.73 5.87 10.87
N GLY A 340 -35.00 6.75 10.18
CA GLY A 340 -34.75 6.69 8.75
C GLY A 340 -33.77 5.60 8.27
N THR A 341 -33.33 4.68 9.11
CA THR A 341 -32.33 3.64 8.80
C THR A 341 -32.73 2.81 7.58
N GLU A 342 -33.98 2.34 7.54
CA GLU A 342 -34.48 1.55 6.40
C GLU A 342 -34.40 2.31 5.08
N GLU A 343 -34.77 3.60 5.09
CA GLU A 343 -34.74 4.43 3.89
C GLU A 343 -33.31 4.63 3.38
N VAL A 344 -32.35 4.79 4.30
CA VAL A 344 -30.93 4.89 3.95
C VAL A 344 -30.44 3.59 3.33
N CYS A 345 -30.66 2.44 3.98
CA CYS A 345 -30.20 1.13 3.49
C CYS A 345 -30.76 0.80 2.10
N ARG A 346 -32.05 1.12 1.84
CA ARG A 346 -32.71 0.84 0.56
C ARG A 346 -32.08 1.55 -0.64
N LYS A 347 -31.33 2.64 -0.45
CA LYS A 347 -30.61 3.35 -1.53
C LYS A 347 -29.50 2.50 -2.15
N TYR A 348 -28.99 1.51 -1.42
CA TYR A 348 -27.89 0.64 -1.86
C TYR A 348 -28.36 -0.68 -2.48
N LEU A 349 -29.66 -0.96 -2.53
CA LEU A 349 -30.20 -2.21 -3.09
C LEU A 349 -30.07 -2.34 -4.62
N ASN A 350 -29.62 -1.30 -5.31
CA ASN A 350 -29.23 -1.39 -6.72
C ASN A 350 -27.91 -2.14 -6.94
N ASP A 351 -27.08 -2.30 -5.90
CA ASP A 351 -25.91 -3.16 -5.93
C ASP A 351 -26.36 -4.58 -5.56
N GLU A 352 -26.20 -5.52 -6.48
CA GLU A 352 -26.63 -6.92 -6.32
C GLU A 352 -25.95 -7.66 -5.15
N ARG A 353 -24.85 -7.12 -4.64
CA ARG A 353 -24.15 -7.66 -3.47
C ARG A 353 -24.83 -7.30 -2.16
N VAL A 354 -25.75 -6.33 -2.13
CA VAL A 354 -26.41 -5.84 -0.92
C VAL A 354 -27.77 -6.50 -0.75
N VAL A 355 -27.94 -7.15 0.40
CA VAL A 355 -29.19 -7.81 0.79
C VAL A 355 -29.69 -7.18 2.09
N TYR A 356 -30.95 -6.75 2.15
CA TYR A 356 -31.55 -6.12 3.31
C TYR A 356 -32.72 -6.94 3.84
N HIS A 357 -32.69 -7.24 5.14
CA HIS A 357 -33.74 -7.95 5.86
C HIS A 357 -34.17 -7.14 7.08
N LYS A 358 -35.43 -6.71 7.12
CA LYS A 358 -36.02 -6.10 8.32
C LYS A 358 -36.77 -7.17 9.13
N VAL A 359 -36.49 -7.21 10.42
CA VAL A 359 -37.10 -8.16 11.36
C VAL A 359 -37.76 -7.39 12.51
N LEU A 360 -38.56 -8.09 13.32
CA LEU A 360 -39.06 -7.51 14.57
C LEU A 360 -37.92 -7.37 15.56
N HIS A 361 -37.90 -6.27 16.30
CA HIS A 361 -36.88 -5.99 17.29
C HIS A 361 -36.74 -7.14 18.31
N GLY A 362 -35.54 -7.63 18.47
CA GLY A 362 -35.27 -8.81 19.27
C GLY A 362 -33.84 -8.88 19.85
N GLY A 363 -33.07 -7.82 19.70
CA GLY A 363 -31.70 -7.68 20.19
C GLY A 363 -30.62 -8.11 19.19
N ILE A 364 -29.38 -7.65 19.46
CA ILE A 364 -28.25 -7.80 18.55
C ILE A 364 -27.92 -9.26 18.27
N SER A 365 -27.89 -10.12 19.28
CA SER A 365 -27.59 -11.56 19.10
C SER A 365 -28.58 -12.24 18.15
N ARG A 366 -29.88 -11.88 18.24
CA ARG A 366 -30.87 -12.42 17.34
C ARG A 366 -30.67 -11.95 15.91
N ALA A 367 -30.42 -10.67 15.70
CA ALA A 367 -30.15 -10.12 14.37
C ALA A 367 -28.90 -10.79 13.75
N LEU A 368 -27.84 -10.97 14.53
CA LEU A 368 -26.63 -11.66 14.11
C LEU A 368 -26.87 -13.12 13.72
N ASN A 369 -27.62 -13.87 14.51
CA ASN A 369 -27.95 -15.27 14.21
C ASN A 369 -28.82 -15.38 12.95
N ILE A 370 -29.72 -14.43 12.70
CA ILE A 370 -30.46 -14.35 11.44
C ILE A 370 -29.47 -14.16 10.28
N GLY A 371 -28.53 -13.20 10.38
CA GLY A 371 -27.48 -13.00 9.39
C GLY A 371 -26.66 -14.26 9.14
N ILE A 372 -26.23 -14.98 10.17
CA ILE A 372 -25.51 -16.26 10.04
C ILE A 372 -26.36 -17.30 9.31
N SER A 373 -27.65 -17.38 9.60
CA SER A 373 -28.57 -18.34 8.93
C SER A 373 -28.73 -18.04 7.44
N LEU A 374 -28.68 -16.76 7.05
CA LEU A 374 -28.76 -16.30 5.66
C LEU A 374 -27.43 -16.42 4.90
N ALA A 375 -26.31 -16.50 5.62
CA ALA A 375 -24.99 -16.65 5.04
C ALA A 375 -24.84 -17.99 4.32
N THR A 376 -24.17 -18.01 3.17
CA THR A 376 -23.88 -19.21 2.37
C THR A 376 -22.38 -19.40 2.16
N ALA A 377 -21.60 -18.36 2.25
CA ALA A 377 -20.16 -18.39 2.07
C ALA A 377 -19.44 -19.18 3.17
N LYS A 378 -18.23 -19.66 2.84
CA LYS A 378 -17.34 -20.33 3.79
C LYS A 378 -16.90 -19.41 4.94
N TYR A 379 -16.70 -18.14 4.64
CA TYR A 379 -16.25 -17.12 5.58
C TYR A 379 -17.35 -16.12 5.86
N ILE A 380 -17.41 -15.67 7.11
CA ILE A 380 -18.30 -14.60 7.56
C ILE A 380 -17.42 -13.50 8.13
N ALA A 381 -17.62 -12.27 7.65
CA ALA A 381 -17.04 -11.05 8.21
C ALA A 381 -18.11 -10.27 8.98
N ARG A 382 -17.69 -9.56 10.04
CA ARG A 382 -18.56 -8.77 10.88
C ARG A 382 -18.31 -7.28 10.67
N GLN A 383 -19.38 -6.53 10.43
CA GLN A 383 -19.35 -5.06 10.34
C GLN A 383 -20.40 -4.46 11.26
N GLU A 384 -20.01 -3.52 12.10
CA GLU A 384 -20.93 -2.67 12.84
C GLU A 384 -21.46 -1.53 11.95
N SER A 385 -22.69 -1.10 12.20
CA SER A 385 -23.36 -0.08 11.38
C SER A 385 -22.93 1.36 11.68
N ASP A 386 -21.98 1.55 12.58
CA ASP A 386 -21.36 2.83 12.95
C ASP A 386 -19.83 2.85 12.82
N ASP A 387 -19.24 1.78 12.29
CA ASP A 387 -17.80 1.66 12.00
C ASP A 387 -17.51 1.74 10.49
N GLU A 388 -16.27 2.06 10.14
CA GLU A 388 -15.84 2.15 8.73
C GLU A 388 -14.59 1.31 8.50
N TRP A 389 -14.64 0.42 7.52
CA TRP A 389 -13.48 -0.37 7.11
C TRP A 389 -12.54 0.39 6.19
N MET A 390 -11.23 0.16 6.36
CA MET A 390 -10.25 0.56 5.37
C MET A 390 -10.40 -0.29 4.11
N PRO A 391 -10.11 0.25 2.92
CA PRO A 391 -10.35 -0.45 1.65
C PRO A 391 -9.67 -1.81 1.51
N TRP A 392 -8.63 -2.09 2.29
CA TRP A 392 -7.87 -3.34 2.28
C TRP A 392 -8.29 -4.36 3.34
N HIS A 393 -9.28 -4.06 4.19
CA HIS A 393 -9.65 -4.86 5.36
C HIS A 393 -9.94 -6.32 5.00
N LEU A 394 -10.88 -6.56 4.09
CA LEU A 394 -11.27 -7.92 3.72
C LEU A 394 -10.13 -8.70 3.06
N ASP A 395 -9.51 -8.12 2.04
CA ASP A 395 -8.48 -8.81 1.25
C ASP A 395 -7.26 -9.19 2.10
N PHE A 396 -6.87 -8.28 3.01
CA PHE A 396 -5.77 -8.50 3.93
C PHE A 396 -6.06 -9.63 4.93
N LEU A 397 -7.22 -9.60 5.61
CA LEU A 397 -7.56 -10.60 6.61
C LEU A 397 -7.88 -11.96 6.00
N LEU A 398 -8.57 -12.01 4.85
CA LEU A 398 -8.82 -13.24 4.12
C LEU A 398 -7.52 -13.93 3.69
N ASN A 399 -6.54 -13.16 3.18
CA ASN A 399 -5.24 -13.72 2.83
C ASN A 399 -4.54 -14.35 4.04
N GLU A 400 -4.53 -13.69 5.20
CA GLU A 400 -3.93 -14.25 6.42
C GLU A 400 -4.67 -15.52 6.89
N LEU A 401 -6.00 -15.55 6.78
CA LEU A 401 -6.84 -16.68 7.15
C LEU A 401 -6.63 -17.88 6.20
N GLU A 402 -6.45 -17.63 4.90
CA GLU A 402 -6.21 -18.67 3.90
C GLU A 402 -4.79 -19.26 3.96
N LEU A 403 -3.81 -18.47 4.39
CA LEU A 403 -2.42 -18.93 4.58
C LEU A 403 -2.27 -19.91 5.75
N ASN A 404 -3.26 -19.98 6.65
CA ASN A 404 -3.23 -20.86 7.80
C ASN A 404 -4.55 -21.60 7.98
N ASP A 405 -4.63 -22.81 7.47
CA ASP A 405 -5.84 -23.65 7.49
C ASP A 405 -6.33 -23.99 8.91
N LYS A 406 -5.50 -23.84 9.94
CA LYS A 406 -5.90 -24.04 11.34
C LYS A 406 -6.73 -22.90 11.90
N LEU A 407 -6.67 -21.72 11.30
CA LEU A 407 -7.40 -20.56 11.80
C LEU A 407 -8.90 -20.68 11.50
N ASP A 408 -9.70 -20.54 12.54
CA ASP A 408 -11.16 -20.41 12.47
C ASP A 408 -11.59 -18.94 12.57
N ILE A 409 -10.80 -18.12 13.24
CA ILE A 409 -11.08 -16.68 13.44
C ILE A 409 -9.80 -15.85 13.34
N ILE A 410 -9.93 -14.72 12.68
CA ILE A 410 -8.93 -13.67 12.63
C ILE A 410 -9.59 -12.32 12.91
N GLY A 411 -8.86 -11.44 13.58
CA GLY A 411 -9.27 -10.05 13.77
C GLY A 411 -8.09 -9.11 13.64
N SER A 412 -8.38 -7.81 13.65
CA SER A 412 -7.37 -6.76 13.54
C SER A 412 -7.58 -5.67 14.61
N LYS A 413 -6.73 -4.63 14.56
CA LYS A 413 -6.83 -3.45 15.41
C LYS A 413 -7.72 -2.40 14.79
N VAL A 414 -8.25 -1.53 15.64
CA VAL A 414 -9.03 -0.34 15.29
C VAL A 414 -8.37 0.91 15.85
N ASP A 415 -8.68 2.07 15.28
CA ASP A 415 -8.36 3.37 15.88
C ASP A 415 -9.59 4.29 15.76
N THR A 416 -9.71 5.23 16.68
CA THR A 416 -10.72 6.30 16.68
C THR A 416 -10.24 7.56 15.96
N ASP A 417 -9.00 7.56 15.49
CA ASP A 417 -8.39 8.65 14.75
C ASP A 417 -8.20 8.25 13.28
N LYS A 418 -9.02 8.82 12.39
CA LYS A 418 -8.96 8.54 10.95
C LYS A 418 -7.61 8.90 10.32
N ASP A 419 -6.89 9.89 10.85
CA ASP A 419 -5.60 10.30 10.31
C ASP A 419 -4.52 9.24 10.50
N LYS A 420 -4.59 8.46 11.58
CA LYS A 420 -3.70 7.31 11.78
C LYS A 420 -3.91 6.18 10.78
N LEU A 421 -5.09 6.08 10.21
CA LEU A 421 -5.49 5.05 9.25
C LEU A 421 -5.10 5.40 7.81
N GLN A 422 -4.89 6.68 7.48
CA GLN A 422 -4.57 7.16 6.12
C GLN A 422 -3.22 6.66 5.58
N GLY A 423 -2.38 6.09 6.42
CA GLY A 423 -1.02 5.65 6.05
C GLY A 423 -0.90 4.30 5.33
N GLY A 424 -2.00 3.63 4.98
CA GLY A 424 -1.97 2.26 4.44
C GLY A 424 -1.51 1.22 5.46
N ILE A 425 -1.31 -0.01 5.02
CA ILE A 425 -0.86 -1.10 5.88
C ILE A 425 0.57 -0.86 6.34
N LYS A 426 0.74 -0.61 7.64
CA LYS A 426 2.08 -0.50 8.26
C LYS A 426 2.53 -1.88 8.73
N ARG A 427 3.42 -2.53 7.98
CA ARG A 427 3.92 -3.88 8.31
C ARG A 427 5.17 -3.93 9.18
N SER A 428 5.69 -2.80 9.65
CA SER A 428 7.04 -2.73 10.22
C SER A 428 7.25 -3.40 11.58
N ASN A 429 6.21 -3.83 12.32
CA ASN A 429 6.36 -4.46 13.64
C ASN A 429 5.17 -5.38 13.97
N PHE A 430 4.94 -6.43 13.19
CA PHE A 430 3.84 -7.37 13.47
C PHE A 430 4.22 -8.42 14.50
N ASN A 431 4.06 -8.09 15.75
CA ASN A 431 3.81 -9.11 16.75
C ASN A 431 2.30 -9.44 16.72
N ASN A 432 1.91 -10.29 15.76
CA ASN A 432 0.56 -10.86 15.77
C ASN A 432 0.40 -11.68 17.04
N LEU A 433 -0.74 -11.49 17.71
CA LEU A 433 -1.08 -12.28 18.86
C LEU A 433 -1.84 -13.52 18.43
N SER A 434 -1.37 -14.70 18.79
CA SER A 434 -2.00 -15.97 18.40
C SER A 434 -1.70 -17.05 19.45
N GLY A 435 -2.28 -18.23 19.26
CA GLY A 435 -1.97 -19.36 20.10
C GLY A 435 -2.40 -19.21 21.55
N GLU A 436 -1.66 -19.84 22.45
CA GLU A 436 -1.95 -19.87 23.88
C GLU A 436 -2.00 -18.47 24.52
N GLU A 437 -1.19 -17.54 24.04
CA GLU A 437 -1.18 -16.18 24.57
C GLU A 437 -2.49 -15.44 24.26
N LEU A 438 -2.99 -15.49 23.03
CA LEU A 438 -4.28 -14.90 22.66
C LEU A 438 -5.43 -15.56 23.43
N TRP A 439 -5.42 -16.90 23.49
CA TRP A 439 -6.42 -17.67 24.25
C TRP A 439 -6.43 -17.29 25.74
N PHE A 440 -5.26 -17.09 26.35
CA PHE A 440 -5.13 -16.66 27.74
C PHE A 440 -5.64 -15.23 27.93
N GLN A 441 -5.21 -14.29 27.10
CA GLN A 441 -5.63 -12.89 27.23
C GLN A 441 -7.14 -12.70 27.02
N LEU A 442 -7.77 -13.52 26.17
CA LEU A 442 -9.21 -13.48 25.96
C LEU A 442 -10.02 -13.77 27.24
N ALA A 443 -9.43 -14.40 28.26
CA ALA A 443 -10.07 -14.59 29.56
C ALA A 443 -10.19 -13.29 30.37
N TYR A 444 -9.36 -12.28 30.08
CA TYR A 444 -9.33 -11.03 30.85
C TYR A 444 -10.11 -9.91 30.19
N LYS A 445 -10.05 -9.85 28.86
CA LYS A 445 -10.67 -8.81 28.06
C LYS A 445 -11.08 -9.33 26.70
N ASN A 446 -12.03 -8.63 26.07
CA ASN A 446 -12.33 -8.87 24.69
C ASN A 446 -11.13 -8.46 23.85
N MET A 447 -10.47 -9.42 23.22
CA MET A 447 -9.28 -9.18 22.40
C MET A 447 -9.63 -8.78 20.99
N PHE A 448 -10.81 -9.18 20.51
CA PHE A 448 -11.27 -8.90 19.17
C PHE A 448 -12.29 -7.76 19.20
N ASN A 449 -12.09 -6.78 18.35
CA ASN A 449 -13.13 -5.82 18.03
C ASN A 449 -14.13 -6.47 17.08
N HIS A 450 -15.41 -6.38 17.38
CA HIS A 450 -16.47 -7.07 16.64
C HIS A 450 -16.48 -6.69 15.14
N SER A 451 -16.23 -5.42 14.80
CA SER A 451 -16.13 -4.92 13.42
C SER A 451 -14.91 -5.38 12.65
N THR A 452 -13.99 -6.13 13.25
CA THR A 452 -12.76 -6.49 12.55
C THR A 452 -12.57 -7.98 12.34
N VAL A 453 -13.53 -8.79 12.76
CA VAL A 453 -13.36 -10.24 12.70
C VAL A 453 -13.88 -10.85 11.40
N ILE A 454 -13.10 -11.81 10.90
CA ILE A 454 -13.53 -12.78 9.89
C ILE A 454 -13.39 -14.16 10.51
N TYR A 455 -14.41 -15.00 10.38
CA TYR A 455 -14.40 -16.36 10.89
C TYR A 455 -15.00 -17.37 9.90
N ARG A 456 -14.64 -18.65 10.08
CA ARG A 456 -15.26 -19.73 9.32
C ARG A 456 -16.70 -19.92 9.79
N LYS A 457 -17.64 -20.04 8.84
CA LYS A 457 -19.05 -20.31 9.15
C LYS A 457 -19.21 -21.58 9.97
N SER A 458 -18.47 -22.66 9.67
CA SER A 458 -18.50 -23.91 10.41
C SER A 458 -18.20 -23.70 11.90
N ALA A 459 -17.19 -22.90 12.23
CA ALA A 459 -16.75 -22.67 13.60
C ALA A 459 -17.82 -21.94 14.45
N VAL A 460 -18.46 -20.91 13.89
CA VAL A 460 -19.55 -20.22 14.59
C VAL A 460 -20.78 -21.12 14.77
N MET A 461 -21.07 -21.97 13.80
CA MET A 461 -22.17 -22.95 13.90
C MET A 461 -21.89 -24.02 14.95
N GLU A 462 -20.68 -24.55 15.02
CA GLU A 462 -20.25 -25.51 16.05
C GLU A 462 -20.29 -24.88 17.46
N ALA A 463 -19.95 -23.60 17.58
CA ALA A 463 -20.07 -22.86 18.84
C ALA A 463 -21.52 -22.52 19.24
N GLY A 464 -22.51 -22.80 18.37
CA GLY A 464 -23.94 -22.56 18.63
C GLY A 464 -24.39 -21.11 18.38
N GLY A 465 -23.62 -20.29 17.68
CA GLY A 465 -23.95 -18.89 17.37
C GLY A 465 -23.91 -17.94 18.57
N TYR A 466 -24.50 -16.78 18.39
CA TYR A 466 -24.63 -15.77 19.47
C TYR A 466 -25.75 -16.12 20.45
N ASP A 467 -25.53 -15.85 21.74
CA ASP A 467 -26.50 -16.16 22.80
C ASP A 467 -27.17 -14.85 23.28
N PRO A 468 -28.50 -14.72 23.11
CA PRO A 468 -29.23 -13.51 23.50
C PRO A 468 -29.16 -13.17 25.02
N GLU A 469 -28.83 -14.14 25.87
CA GLU A 469 -28.63 -13.86 27.32
C GLU A 469 -27.39 -13.00 27.58
N TYR A 470 -26.53 -12.83 26.54
CA TYR A 470 -25.27 -12.10 26.62
C TYR A 470 -25.26 -10.83 25.76
N ASP A 471 -26.40 -10.29 25.34
CA ASP A 471 -26.45 -9.02 24.62
C ASP A 471 -25.69 -7.92 25.40
N GLY A 472 -24.81 -7.19 24.66
CA GLY A 472 -23.87 -6.18 25.20
C GLY A 472 -22.45 -6.69 25.46
N PHE A 473 -22.19 -7.98 25.35
CA PHE A 473 -20.87 -8.64 25.23
C PHE A 473 -21.02 -10.01 24.57
N GLU A 474 -21.98 -10.11 23.67
CA GLU A 474 -22.32 -11.28 22.85
C GLU A 474 -21.13 -11.78 22.02
N ASP A 475 -20.32 -10.85 21.56
CA ASP A 475 -19.11 -11.09 20.80
C ASP A 475 -18.05 -11.79 21.64
N TRP A 476 -17.72 -11.26 22.82
CA TRP A 476 -16.75 -11.87 23.72
C TRP A 476 -17.21 -13.26 24.19
N HIS A 477 -18.52 -13.43 24.47
CA HIS A 477 -19.10 -14.72 24.84
C HIS A 477 -18.96 -15.73 23.69
N LEU A 478 -19.15 -15.32 22.44
CA LEU A 478 -18.94 -16.19 21.28
C LEU A 478 -17.47 -16.56 21.13
N TRP A 479 -16.55 -15.57 21.21
CA TRP A 479 -15.12 -15.82 21.09
C TRP A 479 -14.60 -16.77 22.16
N ALA A 480 -15.13 -16.69 23.37
CA ALA A 480 -14.76 -17.58 24.46
C ALA A 480 -15.09 -19.05 24.18
N ARG A 481 -16.13 -19.31 23.37
CA ARG A 481 -16.53 -20.67 22.96
C ARG A 481 -15.85 -21.15 21.69
N MET A 482 -15.50 -20.24 20.80
CA MET A 482 -14.86 -20.55 19.50
C MET A 482 -13.35 -20.68 19.60
N VAL A 483 -12.69 -19.82 20.40
CA VAL A 483 -11.23 -19.71 20.38
C VAL A 483 -10.57 -20.77 21.22
N THR A 484 -9.68 -21.52 20.58
CA THR A 484 -8.78 -22.50 21.19
C THR A 484 -7.33 -21.99 21.17
N LYS A 485 -6.39 -22.81 21.65
CA LYS A 485 -4.97 -22.44 21.66
C LYS A 485 -4.32 -22.34 20.28
N ASP A 486 -4.97 -22.81 19.21
CA ASP A 486 -4.34 -22.98 17.88
C ASP A 486 -5.12 -22.33 16.74
N ASN A 487 -6.39 -21.93 16.96
CA ASN A 487 -7.29 -21.60 15.85
C ASN A 487 -7.62 -20.10 15.69
N ALA A 488 -6.90 -19.23 16.40
CA ALA A 488 -7.20 -17.80 16.38
C ALA A 488 -5.96 -16.92 16.20
N MET A 489 -6.12 -15.79 15.52
CA MET A 489 -5.08 -14.79 15.34
C MET A 489 -5.67 -13.38 15.44
N LEU A 490 -4.98 -12.50 16.19
CA LEU A 490 -5.20 -11.06 16.15
C LEU A 490 -4.00 -10.40 15.49
N VAL A 491 -4.20 -9.86 14.30
CA VAL A 491 -3.14 -9.14 13.59
C VAL A 491 -2.98 -7.73 14.15
N ASN A 492 -1.74 -7.33 14.38
CA ASN A 492 -1.41 -6.02 14.93
C ASN A 492 -1.42 -4.93 13.85
N THR A 493 -2.49 -4.86 13.06
CA THR A 493 -2.68 -3.92 11.95
C THR A 493 -3.99 -3.19 12.15
N LEU A 494 -3.98 -1.87 11.95
CA LEU A 494 -5.19 -1.06 11.95
C LEU A 494 -5.92 -1.25 10.62
N THR A 495 -7.16 -1.70 10.63
CA THR A 495 -7.95 -1.93 9.41
C THR A 495 -9.36 -1.33 9.46
N ALA A 496 -9.75 -0.76 10.58
CA ALA A 496 -11.04 -0.11 10.71
C ALA A 496 -10.98 1.13 11.62
N TYR A 497 -11.84 2.10 11.32
CA TYR A 497 -12.18 3.23 12.17
C TYR A 497 -13.34 2.82 13.09
N TYR A 498 -13.23 3.19 14.35
CA TYR A 498 -14.15 2.74 15.40
C TYR A 498 -14.56 3.89 16.33
N GLY A 499 -15.86 3.99 16.62
CA GLY A 499 -16.39 4.89 17.64
C GLY A 499 -15.98 4.45 19.05
N LEU A 500 -15.83 5.39 19.98
CA LEU A 500 -15.50 5.06 21.37
C LEU A 500 -16.68 4.36 22.05
N PRO A 501 -16.50 3.15 22.62
CA PRO A 501 -17.54 2.48 23.37
C PRO A 501 -17.78 3.19 24.70
N GLU A 502 -19.04 3.22 25.17
CA GLU A 502 -19.35 3.61 26.54
C GLU A 502 -18.82 2.58 27.53
N GLU A 503 -18.24 3.03 28.67
CA GLU A 503 -17.74 2.13 29.71
C GLU A 503 -18.91 1.34 30.36
N ASP A 504 -18.84 0.01 30.35
CA ASP A 504 -19.84 -0.90 30.90
C ASP A 504 -19.22 -1.89 31.90
N ASN A 505 -19.77 -1.93 33.10
CA ASN A 505 -19.33 -2.82 34.19
C ASN A 505 -19.75 -4.30 34.03
N ARG A 506 -20.60 -4.65 33.06
CA ARG A 506 -21.06 -6.03 32.81
C ARG A 506 -19.91 -6.97 32.45
N GLY A 507 -18.88 -6.46 31.80
CA GLY A 507 -17.68 -7.21 31.41
C GLY A 507 -16.93 -7.88 32.58
N MET A 508 -16.99 -7.33 33.81
CA MET A 508 -16.28 -7.90 34.96
C MET A 508 -16.86 -9.24 35.41
N ILE A 509 -18.18 -9.39 35.39
CA ILE A 509 -18.86 -10.65 35.77
C ILE A 509 -18.52 -11.74 34.75
N PHE A 510 -18.51 -11.38 33.47
CA PHE A 510 -18.15 -12.30 32.39
C PHE A 510 -16.68 -12.74 32.47
N ARG A 511 -15.74 -11.83 32.74
CA ARG A 511 -14.30 -12.15 32.94
C ARG A 511 -14.13 -13.24 34.03
N ARG A 512 -14.78 -13.08 35.18
CA ARG A 512 -14.69 -14.05 36.29
C ARG A 512 -15.18 -15.43 35.86
N ARG A 513 -16.31 -15.51 35.14
CA ARG A 513 -16.87 -16.78 34.66
C ARG A 513 -15.97 -17.46 33.64
N LEU A 514 -15.43 -16.68 32.69
CA LEU A 514 -14.55 -17.18 31.64
C LEU A 514 -13.20 -17.67 32.16
N ALA A 515 -12.58 -16.91 33.08
CA ALA A 515 -11.34 -17.32 33.74
C ALA A 515 -11.53 -18.66 34.46
N LYS A 516 -12.62 -18.80 35.22
CA LYS A 516 -12.95 -20.03 35.95
C LYS A 516 -13.15 -21.21 34.98
N SER A 517 -13.85 -21.02 33.86
CA SER A 517 -14.10 -22.08 32.87
C SER A 517 -12.80 -22.56 32.19
N ARG A 518 -11.79 -21.71 32.11
CA ARG A 518 -10.48 -22.02 31.55
C ARG A 518 -9.45 -22.51 32.56
N GLY A 519 -9.85 -22.66 33.85
CA GLY A 519 -8.96 -23.09 34.93
C GLY A 519 -7.91 -22.07 35.33
N LEU A 520 -8.14 -20.78 35.03
CA LEU A 520 -7.26 -19.69 35.38
C LEU A 520 -7.59 -19.14 36.78
N ARG A 521 -6.58 -18.68 37.52
CA ARG A 521 -6.80 -18.10 38.86
C ARG A 521 -7.34 -16.69 38.70
N LEU A 522 -8.25 -16.32 39.61
CA LEU A 522 -8.90 -15.00 39.62
C LEU A 522 -7.88 -13.87 39.86
N GLU A 523 -6.83 -14.13 40.62
CA GLU A 523 -5.74 -13.20 40.92
C GLU A 523 -4.94 -12.82 39.66
N ASP A 524 -4.72 -13.79 38.76
CA ASP A 524 -4.04 -13.58 37.49
C ASP A 524 -4.91 -12.78 36.48
N VAL A 525 -6.16 -12.47 36.83
CA VAL A 525 -7.19 -11.81 36.00
C VAL A 525 -7.50 -10.38 36.43
N LEU A 526 -7.05 -9.95 37.61
CA LEU A 526 -7.41 -8.67 38.21
C LEU A 526 -6.25 -7.66 38.30
N GLU A 527 -5.03 -8.08 38.01
CA GLU A 527 -3.87 -7.21 37.76
C GLU A 527 -3.76 -6.86 36.27
#